data_77b8d86236e32dc32605ca5575a64979
#
_entry.id   77b8d86236e32dc32605ca5575a64979
#
_cell.length_a   1.000
_cell.length_b   1.000
_cell.length_c   1.000
_cell.angle_alpha   90.00
_cell.angle_beta   90.00
_cell.angle_gamma   90.00
#
_symmetry.space_group_name_H-M   'P 1'
#
loop_
_entity.id
_entity.type
_entity.pdbx_description
1 polymer ?
#
loop_
_entity_poly.entity_id
_entity_poly.type
_entity_poly.pdbx_seq_one_letter_code
_entity_poly.pdbx_strand_id
1 'polypeptide(L)'
;HYTTWVSPYASNTMITLFVEDYNPLTPDFYNYFLSKIQLHQLSCPCGHAGCLHIHGYYKRFIKTPSGKLPFRILRVKCECCGHTHAILLSSMVPYSQISLSDQVQIIQAADTADLSSVMDSNTSIDESNCRFILRNFRKCWHQRILSEHIPLNRMKNLITCCFRCFSQQFMQIKRTANILFMNTT
;
A
#
# COMPACT_ATOMS: atom_id res chain seq x y z
N HIS A 1 14.82 -8.99 11.79
CA HIS A 1 14.35 -9.83 10.67
C HIS A 1 13.27 -9.07 9.94
N TYR A 2 13.54 -8.62 8.71
CA TYR A 2 12.54 -7.98 7.86
C TYR A 2 11.78 -9.07 7.13
N THR A 3 10.47 -9.21 7.40
CA THR A 3 9.61 -10.12 6.65
C THR A 3 9.24 -9.44 5.32
N THR A 4 9.83 -9.91 4.23
CA THR A 4 9.37 -9.55 2.89
C THR A 4 8.11 -10.32 2.58
N TRP A 5 6.98 -9.65 2.60
CA TRP A 5 5.73 -10.23 2.10
C TRP A 5 5.60 -9.92 0.61
N VAL A 6 5.81 -10.91 -0.21
CA VAL A 6 5.48 -10.83 -1.64
C VAL A 6 4.08 -11.40 -1.77
N SER A 7 3.10 -10.53 -1.94
CA SER A 7 1.75 -10.99 -2.26
C SER A 7 1.78 -11.73 -3.61
N PRO A 8 1.28 -12.96 -3.68
CA PRO A 8 1.19 -13.71 -4.95
C PRO A 8 0.32 -13.01 -6.01
N TYR A 9 -0.42 -11.98 -5.61
CA TYR A 9 -1.31 -11.18 -6.46
C TYR A 9 -0.81 -9.76 -6.70
N ALA A 10 0.40 -9.41 -6.21
CA ALA A 10 0.99 -8.11 -6.47
C ALA A 10 1.21 -7.96 -7.98
N SER A 11 0.83 -6.81 -8.55
CA SER A 11 1.32 -6.46 -9.87
C SER A 11 2.85 -6.58 -9.80
N ASN A 12 3.48 -7.22 -10.78
CA ASN A 12 4.91 -7.55 -10.83
C ASN A 12 5.85 -6.33 -10.75
N THR A 13 5.37 -5.18 -10.28
CA THR A 13 6.08 -3.89 -10.33
C THR A 13 6.47 -3.32 -8.98
N MET A 14 6.10 -3.95 -7.86
CA MET A 14 6.38 -3.40 -6.52
C MET A 14 6.82 -4.47 -5.54
N ILE A 15 7.75 -4.08 -4.66
CA ILE A 15 8.16 -4.84 -3.48
C ILE A 15 7.80 -3.97 -2.28
N THR A 16 6.96 -4.47 -1.39
CA THR A 16 6.60 -3.76 -0.17
C THR A 16 7.32 -4.36 1.02
N LEU A 17 7.90 -3.48 1.81
CA LEU A 17 8.61 -3.83 3.03
C LEU A 17 7.74 -3.44 4.21
N PHE A 18 7.55 -4.38 5.11
CA PHE A 18 6.75 -4.17 6.30
C PHE A 18 7.49 -3.27 7.29
N VAL A 19 6.79 -2.26 7.78
CA VAL A 19 7.23 -1.39 8.89
C VAL A 19 6.11 -1.34 9.92
N GLU A 20 6.51 -1.17 11.18
CA GLU A 20 5.54 -1.03 12.27
C GLU A 20 4.74 0.27 12.14
N ASP A 21 3.48 0.25 12.56
CA ASP A 21 2.55 1.36 12.39
C ASP A 21 2.95 2.64 13.14
N TYR A 22 3.76 2.52 14.20
CA TYR A 22 4.27 3.68 14.96
C TYR A 22 5.41 4.41 14.27
N ASN A 23 5.98 3.85 13.20
CA ASN A 23 7.05 4.51 12.47
C ASN A 23 6.49 5.67 11.63
N PRO A 24 7.09 6.86 11.73
CA PRO A 24 6.61 8.02 10.99
C PRO A 24 6.83 7.83 9.49
N LEU A 25 5.81 8.16 8.67
CA LEU A 25 5.95 8.17 7.22
C LEU A 25 6.59 9.50 6.77
N THR A 26 7.91 9.59 6.94
CA THR A 26 8.72 10.75 6.53
C THR A 26 9.78 10.35 5.51
N PRO A 27 10.26 11.29 4.66
CA PRO A 27 11.36 11.03 3.74
C PRO A 27 12.64 10.56 4.45
N ASP A 28 12.94 11.12 5.63
CA ASP A 28 14.12 10.76 6.42
C ASP A 28 14.03 9.33 6.94
N PHE A 29 12.86 8.93 7.47
CA PHE A 29 12.64 7.55 7.89
C PHE A 29 12.74 6.59 6.70
N TYR A 30 12.17 6.94 5.55
CA TYR A 30 12.28 6.14 4.34
C TYR A 30 13.74 5.95 3.92
N ASN A 31 14.54 7.03 3.88
CA ASN A 31 15.96 6.98 3.52
C ASN A 31 16.77 6.18 4.52
N TYR A 32 16.53 6.38 5.83
CA TYR A 32 17.13 5.59 6.90
C TYR A 32 16.82 4.10 6.72
N PHE A 33 15.57 3.77 6.48
CA PHE A 33 15.13 2.40 6.26
C PHE A 33 15.83 1.78 5.05
N LEU A 34 15.91 2.51 3.93
CA LEU A 34 16.63 2.05 2.73
C LEU A 34 18.11 1.78 2.99
N SER A 35 18.76 2.58 3.86
CA SER A 35 20.17 2.37 4.20
C SER A 35 20.45 1.06 4.96
N LYS A 36 19.42 0.47 5.57
CA LYS A 36 19.48 -0.80 6.30
C LYS A 36 19.11 -2.02 5.46
N ILE A 37 18.53 -1.80 4.28
CA ILE A 37 18.10 -2.89 3.41
C ILE A 37 19.30 -3.55 2.73
N GLN A 38 19.34 -4.86 2.82
CA GLN A 38 20.28 -5.69 2.08
C GLN A 38 19.54 -6.28 0.86
N LEU A 39 19.75 -5.69 -0.31
CA LEU A 39 19.01 -6.04 -1.54
C LEU A 39 19.12 -7.53 -1.91
N HIS A 40 20.26 -8.16 -1.59
CA HIS A 40 20.48 -9.58 -1.84
C HIS A 40 19.61 -10.51 -0.97
N GLN A 41 19.03 -9.98 0.12
CA GLN A 41 18.08 -10.73 0.96
C GLN A 41 16.63 -10.57 0.51
N LEU A 42 16.38 -9.64 -0.40
CA LEU A 42 15.03 -9.43 -0.91
C LEU A 42 14.72 -10.42 -2.04
N SER A 43 13.50 -10.96 -2.01
CA SER A 43 12.99 -11.79 -3.09
C SER A 43 12.27 -10.93 -4.12
N CYS A 44 12.56 -11.19 -5.40
CA CYS A 44 11.77 -10.65 -6.49
C CYS A 44 10.39 -11.33 -6.53
N PRO A 45 9.32 -10.64 -6.94
CA PRO A 45 8.01 -11.26 -7.21
C PRO A 45 8.05 -12.46 -8.20
N CYS A 46 9.11 -12.63 -8.97
CA CYS A 46 9.31 -13.81 -9.81
C CYS A 46 9.78 -15.06 -9.04
N GLY A 47 9.97 -14.96 -7.72
CA GLY A 47 10.39 -16.05 -6.83
C GLY A 47 11.90 -16.17 -6.61
N HIS A 48 12.74 -15.41 -7.33
CA HIS A 48 14.20 -15.47 -7.15
C HIS A 48 14.67 -14.47 -6.07
N ALA A 49 15.56 -14.89 -5.21
CA ALA A 49 16.27 -14.05 -4.24
C ALA A 49 17.66 -13.67 -4.78
N GLY A 50 18.23 -12.58 -4.27
CA GLY A 50 19.59 -12.15 -4.59
C GLY A 50 19.80 -11.56 -5.99
N CYS A 51 18.76 -11.45 -6.80
CA CYS A 51 18.83 -10.99 -8.19
C CYS A 51 18.44 -9.51 -8.39
N LEU A 52 18.29 -8.76 -7.29
CA LEU A 52 17.87 -7.36 -7.35
C LEU A 52 19.06 -6.42 -7.25
N HIS A 53 19.14 -5.46 -8.18
CA HIS A 53 20.13 -4.39 -8.16
C HIS A 53 19.48 -3.02 -8.29
N ILE A 54 20.15 -1.98 -7.83
CA ILE A 54 19.65 -0.60 -7.92
C ILE A 54 19.52 -0.20 -9.40
N HIS A 55 18.31 0.21 -9.79
CA HIS A 55 18.03 0.70 -11.14
C HIS A 55 17.91 2.23 -11.19
N GLY A 56 17.55 2.87 -10.07
CA GLY A 56 17.39 4.32 -10.00
C GLY A 56 16.34 4.73 -8.97
N TYR A 57 15.82 5.94 -9.15
CA TYR A 57 14.85 6.53 -8.23
C TYR A 57 13.79 7.29 -9.02
N TYR A 58 12.61 7.45 -8.42
CA TYR A 58 11.60 8.39 -8.90
C TYR A 58 10.99 9.19 -7.76
N LYS A 59 10.50 10.38 -8.07
CA LYS A 59 9.87 11.26 -7.10
C LYS A 59 8.39 10.88 -6.93
N ARG A 60 7.97 10.75 -5.68
CA ARG A 60 6.59 10.52 -5.29
C ARG A 60 6.21 11.48 -4.17
N PHE A 61 4.98 11.93 -4.14
CA PHE A 61 4.47 12.79 -3.08
C PHE A 61 3.48 12.02 -2.20
N ILE A 62 3.55 12.26 -0.89
CA ILE A 62 2.56 11.80 0.08
C ILE A 62 1.91 13.03 0.72
N LYS A 63 0.60 13.03 0.78
CA LYS A 63 -0.21 14.06 1.43
C LYS A 63 -0.13 13.88 2.95
N THR A 64 0.19 14.95 3.67
CA THR A 64 0.30 14.98 5.12
C THR A 64 -0.42 16.23 5.65
N PRO A 65 -0.67 16.34 6.97
CA PRO A 65 -1.25 17.56 7.55
C PRO A 65 -0.45 18.83 7.23
N SER A 66 0.87 18.72 7.09
CA SER A 66 1.77 19.84 6.75
C SER A 66 1.94 20.07 5.25
N GLY A 67 1.18 19.36 4.40
CA GLY A 67 1.26 19.48 2.94
C GLY A 67 1.77 18.22 2.25
N LYS A 68 2.26 18.37 1.00
CA LYS A 68 2.76 17.25 0.20
C LYS A 68 4.25 17.05 0.44
N LEU A 69 4.63 15.95 1.09
CA LEU A 69 6.03 15.58 1.28
C LEU A 69 6.58 14.80 0.08
N PRO A 70 7.74 15.20 -0.46
CA PRO A 70 8.40 14.50 -1.55
C PRO A 70 9.21 13.32 -1.02
N PHE A 71 9.01 12.14 -1.60
CA PHE A 71 9.80 10.93 -1.38
C PHE A 71 10.60 10.61 -2.63
N ARG A 72 11.85 10.17 -2.46
CA ARG A 72 12.72 9.64 -3.51
C ARG A 72 12.66 8.11 -3.45
N ILE A 73 11.73 7.52 -4.18
CA ILE A 73 11.46 6.09 -4.13
C ILE A 73 12.52 5.30 -4.90
N LEU A 74 13.12 4.33 -4.24
CA LEU A 74 14.09 3.41 -4.83
C LEU A 74 13.40 2.48 -5.83
N ARG A 75 14.02 2.33 -7.01
CA ARG A 75 13.68 1.33 -8.00
C ARG A 75 14.81 0.31 -8.11
N VAL A 76 14.46 -0.95 -8.07
CA VAL A 76 15.37 -2.07 -8.30
C VAL A 76 14.97 -2.82 -9.55
N LYS A 77 15.93 -3.42 -10.23
CA LYS A 77 15.70 -4.28 -11.39
C LYS A 77 16.12 -5.70 -11.05
N CYS A 78 15.32 -6.66 -11.44
CA CYS A 78 15.64 -8.07 -11.30
C CYS A 78 16.39 -8.56 -12.53
N GLU A 79 17.54 -9.19 -12.34
CA GLU A 79 18.32 -9.79 -13.43
C GLU A 79 17.64 -11.03 -14.02
N CYS A 80 16.92 -11.78 -13.18
CA CYS A 80 16.28 -13.04 -13.63
C CYS A 80 15.08 -12.79 -14.54
N CYS A 81 14.18 -11.85 -14.18
CA CYS A 81 12.96 -11.60 -14.96
C CYS A 81 12.98 -10.29 -15.76
N GLY A 82 14.02 -9.48 -15.59
CA GLY A 82 14.17 -8.18 -16.27
C GLY A 82 13.24 -7.08 -15.80
N HIS A 83 12.29 -7.36 -14.91
CA HIS A 83 11.31 -6.38 -14.41
C HIS A 83 11.92 -5.41 -13.40
N THR A 84 11.38 -4.20 -13.42
CA THR A 84 11.74 -3.15 -12.45
C THR A 84 10.67 -3.03 -11.38
N HIS A 85 11.10 -2.97 -10.12
CA HIS A 85 10.22 -2.90 -8.96
C HIS A 85 10.49 -1.63 -8.16
N ALA A 86 9.44 -0.98 -7.66
CA ALA A 86 9.56 0.08 -6.67
C ALA A 86 9.59 -0.53 -5.27
N ILE A 87 10.50 -0.06 -4.42
CA ILE A 87 10.54 -0.42 -3.00
C ILE A 87 9.63 0.52 -2.23
N LEU A 88 8.57 0.01 -1.65
CA LEU A 88 7.62 0.78 -0.84
C LEU A 88 7.60 0.28 0.60
N LEU A 89 7.30 1.17 1.54
CA LEU A 89 6.94 0.78 2.90
C LEU A 89 5.47 0.34 2.95
N SER A 90 5.12 -0.52 3.89
CA SER A 90 3.72 -0.99 4.10
C SER A 90 2.74 0.16 4.40
N SER A 91 3.22 1.28 4.94
CA SER A 91 2.46 2.51 5.13
C SER A 91 2.19 3.31 3.84
N MET A 92 2.84 2.96 2.73
CA MET A 92 2.65 3.58 1.41
C MET A 92 1.72 2.73 0.56
N VAL A 93 0.56 3.26 0.20
CA VAL A 93 -0.36 2.57 -0.71
C VAL A 93 0.08 2.77 -2.15
N PRO A 94 0.28 1.70 -2.94
CA PRO A 94 0.65 1.82 -4.36
C PRO A 94 -0.28 2.74 -5.14
N TYR A 95 0.30 3.56 -6.02
CA TYR A 95 -0.42 4.53 -6.88
C TYR A 95 -1.27 5.59 -6.14
N SER A 96 -1.13 5.71 -4.81
CA SER A 96 -1.84 6.70 -4.00
C SER A 96 -0.86 7.70 -3.37
N GLN A 97 -1.28 8.95 -3.24
CA GLN A 97 -0.57 9.97 -2.47
C GLN A 97 -1.05 10.00 -1.01
N ILE A 98 -2.00 9.16 -0.64
CA ILE A 98 -2.58 9.11 0.70
C ILE A 98 -2.04 7.88 1.40
N SER A 99 -1.57 8.05 2.63
CA SER A 99 -1.00 6.98 3.44
C SER A 99 -2.03 5.88 3.73
N LEU A 100 -1.55 4.70 4.12
CA LEU A 100 -2.42 3.60 4.52
C LEU A 100 -3.27 4.00 5.74
N SER A 101 -2.68 4.66 6.74
CA SER A 101 -3.38 5.10 7.94
C SER A 101 -4.52 6.08 7.63
N ASP A 102 -4.26 7.08 6.77
CA ASP A 102 -5.31 8.02 6.34
C ASP A 102 -6.42 7.33 5.57
N GLN A 103 -6.10 6.36 4.70
CA GLN A 103 -7.13 5.62 3.98
C GLN A 103 -8.00 4.77 4.91
N VAL A 104 -7.40 4.14 5.92
CA VAL A 104 -8.13 3.40 6.95
C VAL A 104 -9.06 4.34 7.72
N GLN A 105 -8.59 5.53 8.12
CA GLN A 105 -9.41 6.53 8.81
C GLN A 105 -10.59 6.98 7.95
N ILE A 106 -10.37 7.27 6.66
CA ILE A 106 -11.45 7.65 5.73
C ILE A 106 -12.52 6.55 5.65
N ILE A 107 -12.10 5.29 5.55
CA ILE A 107 -13.04 4.15 5.45
C ILE A 107 -13.82 3.97 6.76
N GLN A 108 -13.16 4.10 7.91
CA GLN A 108 -13.81 4.00 9.21
C GLN A 108 -14.76 5.18 9.48
N ALA A 109 -14.36 6.40 9.10
CA ALA A 109 -15.18 7.60 9.26
C ALA A 109 -16.43 7.57 8.36
N ALA A 110 -16.40 6.88 7.23
CA ALA A 110 -17.56 6.74 6.37
C ALA A 110 -18.73 5.97 7.02
N ASP A 111 -18.41 5.05 7.93
CA ASP A 111 -19.43 4.29 8.67
C ASP A 111 -20.09 5.14 9.78
N THR A 112 -19.42 6.20 10.24
CA THR A 112 -19.89 7.13 11.28
C THR A 112 -20.41 8.45 10.71
N ALA A 113 -20.36 8.61 9.37
CA ALA A 113 -20.67 9.85 8.65
C ALA A 113 -19.83 11.08 9.07
N ASP A 114 -18.64 10.86 9.64
CA ASP A 114 -17.76 11.90 10.15
C ASP A 114 -16.48 12.08 9.29
N LEU A 115 -16.67 12.25 7.99
CA LEU A 115 -15.55 12.51 7.07
C LEU A 115 -14.92 13.88 7.27
N SER A 116 -15.63 14.84 7.87
CA SER A 116 -15.10 16.16 8.15
C SER A 116 -13.90 16.11 9.11
N SER A 117 -13.98 15.29 10.16
CA SER A 117 -12.90 15.13 11.13
C SER A 117 -11.58 14.62 10.49
N VAL A 118 -11.70 13.77 9.47
CA VAL A 118 -10.52 13.27 8.74
C VAL A 118 -9.88 14.39 7.89
N MET A 119 -10.70 15.20 7.22
CA MET A 119 -10.22 16.34 6.41
C MET A 119 -9.61 17.43 7.31
N ASP A 120 -10.18 17.64 8.50
CA ASP A 120 -9.64 18.59 9.49
C ASP A 120 -8.30 18.13 10.07
N SER A 121 -8.13 16.82 10.27
CA SER A 121 -6.87 16.23 10.75
C SER A 121 -5.77 16.22 9.69
N ASN A 122 -6.13 16.18 8.41
CA ASN A 122 -5.19 16.26 7.29
C ASN A 122 -5.74 17.15 6.17
N THR A 123 -5.45 18.44 6.26
CA THR A 123 -5.94 19.48 5.33
C THR A 123 -5.48 19.31 3.88
N SER A 124 -4.53 18.41 3.63
CA SER A 124 -4.12 18.04 2.27
C SER A 124 -5.08 17.05 1.60
N ILE A 125 -5.98 16.43 2.37
CA ILE A 125 -7.00 15.50 1.89
C ILE A 125 -8.29 16.28 1.66
N ASP A 126 -8.84 16.17 0.47
CA ASP A 126 -10.10 16.78 0.07
C ASP A 126 -11.21 15.74 -0.10
N GLU A 127 -12.44 16.21 -0.26
CA GLU A 127 -13.61 15.37 -0.45
C GLU A 127 -13.48 14.43 -1.67
N SER A 128 -12.81 14.88 -2.73
CA SER A 128 -12.61 14.05 -3.94
C SER A 128 -11.71 12.86 -3.63
N ASN A 129 -10.73 13.04 -2.77
CA ASN A 129 -9.86 11.95 -2.28
C ASN A 129 -10.67 10.95 -1.45
N CYS A 130 -11.51 11.43 -0.53
CA CYS A 130 -12.38 10.59 0.29
C CYS A 130 -13.32 9.77 -0.60
N ARG A 131 -14.02 10.42 -1.52
CA ARG A 131 -14.91 9.74 -2.49
C ARG A 131 -14.19 8.69 -3.33
N PHE A 132 -12.97 9.00 -3.80
CA PHE A 132 -12.16 8.07 -4.59
C PHE A 132 -11.80 6.82 -3.78
N ILE A 133 -11.32 7.00 -2.55
CA ILE A 133 -10.94 5.90 -1.65
C ILE A 133 -12.14 5.04 -1.33
N LEU A 134 -13.26 5.65 -0.91
CA LEU A 134 -14.48 4.93 -0.57
C LEU A 134 -15.07 4.16 -1.76
N ARG A 135 -15.06 4.76 -2.95
CA ARG A 135 -15.51 4.08 -4.18
C ARG A 135 -14.63 2.85 -4.47
N ASN A 136 -13.31 2.99 -4.36
CA ASN A 136 -12.40 1.87 -4.60
C ASN A 136 -12.54 0.80 -3.51
N PHE A 137 -12.70 1.20 -2.25
CA PHE A 137 -12.98 0.27 -1.16
C PHE A 137 -14.24 -0.54 -1.45
N ARG A 138 -15.38 0.11 -1.71
CA ARG A 138 -16.66 -0.56 -1.99
C ARG A 138 -16.57 -1.48 -3.21
N LYS A 139 -15.88 -1.05 -4.26
CA LYS A 139 -15.77 -1.83 -5.51
C LYS A 139 -14.87 -3.06 -5.37
N CYS A 140 -13.78 -2.96 -4.60
CA CYS A 140 -12.73 -3.97 -4.63
C CYS A 140 -12.63 -4.78 -3.33
N TRP A 141 -12.83 -4.13 -2.19
CA TRP A 141 -12.54 -4.72 -0.88
C TRP A 141 -13.77 -5.22 -0.15
N HIS A 142 -14.85 -4.51 -0.24
CA HIS A 142 -16.08 -4.95 0.36
C HIS A 142 -16.49 -6.33 -0.23
N GLN A 143 -16.39 -6.46 -1.55
CA GLN A 143 -16.66 -7.75 -2.21
C GLN A 143 -15.68 -8.84 -1.80
N ARG A 144 -14.40 -8.50 -1.63
CA ARG A 144 -13.39 -9.46 -1.21
C ARG A 144 -13.58 -9.90 0.25
N ILE A 145 -13.86 -8.98 1.15
CA ILE A 145 -14.20 -9.29 2.55
C ILE A 145 -15.41 -10.24 2.59
N LEU A 146 -16.43 -10.00 1.77
CA LEU A 146 -17.58 -10.87 1.67
C LEU A 146 -17.24 -12.25 1.09
N SER A 147 -16.40 -12.32 0.05
CA SER A 147 -15.99 -13.58 -0.57
C SER A 147 -15.13 -14.46 0.34
N GLU A 148 -14.33 -13.85 1.22
CA GLU A 148 -13.50 -14.53 2.20
C GLU A 148 -14.29 -14.91 3.47
N HIS A 149 -15.61 -14.71 3.48
CA HIS A 149 -16.52 -14.99 4.61
C HIS A 149 -16.09 -14.34 5.93
N ILE A 150 -15.42 -13.19 5.86
CA ILE A 150 -14.97 -12.47 7.05
C ILE A 150 -16.16 -11.75 7.68
N PRO A 151 -16.50 -12.01 8.96
CA PRO A 151 -17.69 -11.43 9.57
C PRO A 151 -17.59 -9.91 9.72
N LEU A 152 -18.53 -9.20 9.13
CA LEU A 152 -18.59 -7.73 9.06
C LEU A 152 -18.79 -7.04 10.42
N ASN A 153 -19.28 -7.77 11.44
CA ASN A 153 -19.52 -7.23 12.78
C ASN A 153 -18.23 -6.91 13.58
N ARG A 154 -17.05 -7.26 13.06
CA ARG A 154 -15.75 -6.92 13.65
C ARG A 154 -14.96 -5.91 12.79
N MET A 155 -15.64 -5.10 12.00
CA MET A 155 -15.05 -4.30 10.92
C MET A 155 -13.89 -3.37 11.33
N LYS A 156 -13.89 -2.76 12.52
CA LYS A 156 -12.79 -1.83 12.89
C LYS A 156 -11.42 -2.51 12.91
N ASN A 157 -11.29 -3.63 13.59
CA ASN A 157 -10.04 -4.38 13.63
C ASN A 157 -9.78 -5.14 12.33
N LEU A 158 -10.85 -5.54 11.65
CA LEU A 158 -10.79 -6.28 10.42
C LEU A 158 -10.29 -5.45 9.25
N ILE A 159 -10.76 -4.21 9.10
CA ILE A 159 -10.27 -3.29 8.07
C ILE A 159 -8.77 -3.11 8.23
N THR A 160 -8.28 -2.87 9.45
CA THR A 160 -6.84 -2.74 9.72
C THR A 160 -6.09 -4.03 9.37
N CYS A 161 -6.60 -5.20 9.75
CA CYS A 161 -5.99 -6.49 9.40
C CYS A 161 -6.02 -6.73 7.88
N CYS A 162 -7.14 -6.46 7.20
CA CYS A 162 -7.24 -6.59 5.76
C CYS A 162 -6.30 -5.63 5.04
N PHE A 163 -6.16 -4.39 5.50
CA PHE A 163 -5.20 -3.45 4.96
C PHE A 163 -3.76 -3.89 5.18
N ARG A 164 -3.41 -4.48 6.32
CA ARG A 164 -2.09 -5.08 6.54
C ARG A 164 -1.83 -6.27 5.60
N CYS A 165 -2.79 -7.17 5.49
CA CYS A 165 -2.64 -8.36 4.65
C CYS A 165 -2.70 -8.05 3.16
N PHE A 166 -3.51 -7.05 2.76
CA PHE A 166 -3.87 -6.78 1.37
C PHE A 166 -3.53 -5.35 0.92
N SER A 167 -2.82 -4.55 1.72
CA SER A 167 -2.53 -3.14 1.43
C SER A 167 -1.98 -2.91 0.03
N GLN A 168 -1.19 -3.85 -0.47
CA GLN A 168 -0.65 -3.80 -1.82
C GLN A 168 -1.68 -4.07 -2.90
N GLN A 169 -2.66 -4.92 -2.62
CA GLN A 169 -3.66 -5.31 -3.60
C GLN A 169 -4.75 -4.28 -3.75
N PHE A 170 -5.00 -3.51 -2.69
CA PHE A 170 -6.12 -2.59 -2.61
C PHE A 170 -6.14 -1.56 -3.72
N MET A 171 -4.99 -0.99 -4.05
CA MET A 171 -4.89 0.06 -5.06
C MET A 171 -4.26 -0.42 -6.37
N GLN A 172 -3.82 -1.66 -6.44
CA GLN A 172 -3.19 -2.23 -7.64
C GLN A 172 -4.18 -2.74 -8.69
N ILE A 173 -5.47 -2.70 -8.41
CA ILE A 173 -6.50 -3.17 -9.33
C ILE A 173 -6.64 -2.16 -10.47
N LYS A 174 -5.64 -2.12 -11.32
CA LYS A 174 -5.79 -1.59 -12.66
C LYS A 174 -6.65 -2.58 -13.45
N ARG A 175 -7.93 -2.23 -13.69
CA ARG A 175 -8.80 -2.75 -14.77
C ARG A 175 -8.84 -4.27 -15.06
N THR A 176 -8.13 -5.09 -14.32
CA THR A 176 -8.15 -6.55 -14.43
C THR A 176 -8.95 -7.18 -13.28
N ALA A 177 -9.94 -6.45 -12.77
CA ALA A 177 -10.78 -6.89 -11.66
C ALA A 177 -11.42 -8.27 -11.87
N ASN A 178 -11.68 -8.66 -13.12
CA ASN A 178 -12.30 -9.94 -13.44
C ASN A 178 -11.35 -11.14 -13.24
N ILE A 179 -10.04 -10.95 -13.27
CA ILE A 179 -9.06 -12.04 -13.11
C ILE A 179 -8.80 -12.35 -11.63
N LEU A 180 -8.90 -11.36 -10.76
CA LEU A 180 -8.64 -11.54 -9.32
C LEU A 180 -9.73 -12.36 -8.61
N PHE A 181 -10.96 -12.36 -9.14
CA PHE A 181 -12.08 -13.09 -8.58
C PHE A 181 -12.25 -14.51 -9.14
N MET A 182 -11.57 -14.84 -10.25
CA MET A 182 -11.70 -16.14 -10.89
C MET A 182 -10.73 -17.22 -10.37
N ASN A 183 -9.77 -16.87 -9.54
CA ASN A 183 -8.76 -17.81 -9.01
C ASN A 183 -8.96 -18.19 -7.54
N THR A 184 -10.17 -18.10 -7.02
CA THR A 184 -10.53 -18.51 -5.65
C THR A 184 -11.52 -19.70 -5.68
N THR A 185 -11.30 -20.66 -6.57
CA THR A 185 -11.90 -22.00 -6.46
C THR A 185 -10.86 -22.99 -6.00
#